data_0730a80de10c6d812bb3803fad67e900
#
_entry.id   0730a80de10c6d812bb3803fad67e900
#
_cell.length_a   1.000
_cell.length_b   1.000
_cell.length_c   1.000
_cell.angle_alpha   90.00
_cell.angle_beta   90.00
_cell.angle_gamma   90.00
#
_symmetry.space_group_name_H-M   'P 1'
#
loop_
_entity.id
_entity.type
_entity.pdbx_description
1 polymer ?
#
loop_
_entity_poly.entity_id
_entity_poly.type
_entity_poly.pdbx_seq_one_letter_code
_entity_poly.pdbx_strand_id
1 'polypeptide(L)'
;MKKMLGVSLLLLALAARLPAQSLPADSVFDRLAGHWVLRGTIHGQQTIHDVTFDWVLGRAYLQMHEVSRERAENGAPAYEAFVLFARDPRSGEYACLWLDNTGVSAFEPQGIGRGSVAGDSVPFLWHYTATTSFHNTFVYDRATSSWQWHMDNDSAGVRRPFARVTLTRR
;
A
#
# COMPACT_ATOMS: atom_id res chain seq x y z
N MET A 1 5.50 -63.90 34.41
CA MET A 1 5.28 -62.45 34.57
C MET A 1 6.26 -61.68 33.71
N LYS A 2 5.83 -61.24 32.52
CA LYS A 2 6.66 -60.47 31.57
C LYS A 2 6.23 -59.01 31.64
N LYS A 3 7.13 -58.11 32.10
CA LYS A 3 6.92 -56.68 32.10
C LYS A 3 7.20 -56.13 30.71
N MET A 4 6.19 -55.57 30.05
CA MET A 4 6.36 -54.79 28.81
C MET A 4 6.71 -53.36 29.21
N LEU A 5 7.90 -52.90 28.85
CA LEU A 5 8.29 -51.50 28.89
C LEU A 5 7.71 -50.79 27.65
N GLY A 6 6.77 -49.88 27.86
CA GLY A 6 6.29 -48.97 26.80
C GLY A 6 7.28 -47.83 26.60
N VAL A 7 7.86 -47.76 25.44
CA VAL A 7 8.68 -46.60 24.99
C VAL A 7 7.74 -45.56 24.37
N SER A 8 7.48 -44.46 25.10
CA SER A 8 6.76 -43.30 24.54
C SER A 8 7.72 -42.46 23.70
N LEU A 9 7.51 -42.51 22.41
CA LEU A 9 8.25 -41.65 21.43
C LEU A 9 7.63 -40.25 21.45
N LEU A 10 8.33 -39.30 22.08
CA LEU A 10 7.95 -37.89 22.05
C LEU A 10 8.38 -37.27 20.73
N LEU A 11 7.44 -37.10 19.79
CA LEU A 11 7.66 -36.36 18.53
C LEU A 11 7.73 -34.86 18.83
N LEU A 12 8.94 -34.32 18.92
CA LEU A 12 9.17 -32.87 18.89
C LEU A 12 8.91 -32.38 17.49
N ALA A 13 7.74 -31.77 17.23
CA ALA A 13 7.48 -31.03 16.00
C ALA A 13 8.32 -29.75 15.99
N LEU A 14 9.44 -29.75 15.27
CA LEU A 14 10.18 -28.55 14.94
C LEU A 14 9.31 -27.73 13.99
N ALA A 15 8.57 -26.73 14.51
CA ALA A 15 7.93 -25.72 13.71
C ALA A 15 9.04 -24.88 13.03
N ALA A 16 9.36 -25.19 11.78
CA ALA A 16 10.22 -24.38 10.96
C ALA A 16 9.56 -22.98 10.84
N ARG A 17 10.11 -22.01 11.55
CA ARG A 17 9.75 -20.61 11.36
C ARG A 17 10.24 -20.22 9.95
N LEU A 18 9.33 -20.18 8.98
CA LEU A 18 9.62 -19.54 7.72
C LEU A 18 9.99 -18.08 8.02
N PRO A 19 11.16 -17.59 7.58
CA PRO A 19 11.51 -16.19 7.78
C PRO A 19 10.44 -15.35 7.09
N ALA A 20 9.86 -14.39 7.82
CA ALA A 20 9.03 -13.36 7.22
C ALA A 20 9.87 -12.71 6.11
N GLN A 21 9.41 -12.82 4.87
CA GLN A 21 10.12 -12.24 3.74
C GLN A 21 9.97 -10.72 3.83
N SER A 22 10.96 -10.06 4.46
CA SER A 22 11.08 -8.62 4.44
C SER A 22 11.32 -8.15 3.00
N LEU A 23 10.75 -7.01 2.62
CA LEU A 23 11.13 -6.35 1.37
C LEU A 23 12.64 -6.11 1.37
N PRO A 24 13.32 -6.18 0.20
CA PRO A 24 14.76 -5.94 0.13
C PRO A 24 15.13 -4.60 0.79
N ALA A 25 16.22 -4.58 1.55
CA ALA A 25 16.81 -3.35 2.05
C ALA A 25 17.10 -2.42 0.86
N ASP A 26 16.95 -1.11 1.05
CA ASP A 26 17.08 -0.08 0.00
C ASP A 26 16.01 -0.16 -1.11
N SER A 27 14.88 -0.77 -0.83
CA SER A 27 13.74 -0.72 -1.75
C SER A 27 13.24 0.72 -1.91
N VAL A 28 12.60 1.00 -3.03
CA VAL A 28 11.92 2.29 -3.24
C VAL A 28 10.91 2.59 -2.13
N PHE A 29 10.34 1.57 -1.50
CA PHE A 29 9.43 1.67 -0.36
C PHE A 29 10.10 2.17 0.93
N ASP A 30 11.40 1.94 1.12
CA ASP A 30 12.11 2.51 2.28
C ASP A 30 12.19 4.04 2.21
N ARG A 31 12.17 4.61 1.00
CA ARG A 31 12.11 6.07 0.80
C ARG A 31 10.73 6.65 1.08
N LEU A 32 9.66 5.85 0.92
CA LEU A 32 8.30 6.25 1.32
C LEU A 32 8.14 6.28 2.84
N ALA A 33 8.80 5.39 3.58
CA ALA A 33 8.67 5.33 5.03
C ALA A 33 8.95 6.68 5.70
N GLY A 34 8.09 7.10 6.63
CA GLY A 34 8.16 8.35 7.39
C GLY A 34 6.92 9.23 7.26
N HIS A 35 7.05 10.50 7.66
CA HIS A 35 5.95 11.46 7.74
C HIS A 35 6.04 12.47 6.59
N TRP A 36 4.89 12.71 5.98
CA TRP A 36 4.76 13.53 4.79
C TRP A 36 3.57 14.48 4.88
N VAL A 37 3.66 15.55 4.12
CA VAL A 37 2.50 16.41 3.83
C VAL A 37 2.20 16.28 2.35
N LEU A 38 1.01 15.82 2.04
CA LEU A 38 0.44 15.77 0.70
C LEU A 38 -0.17 17.14 0.37
N ARG A 39 0.16 17.66 -0.81
CA ARG A 39 -0.47 18.86 -1.37
C ARG A 39 -0.70 18.68 -2.86
N GLY A 40 -1.79 19.20 -3.34
CA GLY A 40 -2.13 19.21 -4.76
C GLY A 40 -3.61 19.13 -5.01
N THR A 41 -3.99 18.54 -6.13
CA THR A 41 -5.39 18.48 -6.57
C THR A 41 -5.88 17.05 -6.57
N ILE A 42 -6.99 16.78 -5.89
CA ILE A 42 -7.73 15.52 -5.92
C ILE A 42 -9.16 15.83 -6.38
N HIS A 43 -9.63 15.13 -7.39
CA HIS A 43 -10.97 15.31 -7.96
C HIS A 43 -11.28 16.77 -8.33
N GLY A 44 -10.27 17.49 -8.84
CA GLY A 44 -10.40 18.90 -9.22
C GLY A 44 -10.32 19.90 -8.07
N GLN A 45 -10.19 19.45 -6.81
CA GLN A 45 -10.13 20.32 -5.62
C GLN A 45 -8.74 20.32 -5.01
N GLN A 46 -8.28 21.50 -4.59
CA GLN A 46 -7.03 21.63 -3.83
C GLN A 46 -7.20 21.00 -2.44
N THR A 47 -6.22 20.23 -2.02
CA THR A 47 -6.28 19.55 -0.73
C THR A 47 -4.93 19.47 -0.04
N ILE A 48 -4.96 19.28 1.29
CA ILE A 48 -3.78 19.07 2.13
C ILE A 48 -4.08 17.91 3.07
N HIS A 49 -3.26 16.84 2.99
CA HIS A 49 -3.37 15.71 3.91
C HIS A 49 -2.05 15.51 4.68
N ASP A 50 -2.15 14.99 5.89
CA ASP A 50 -1.02 14.41 6.60
C ASP A 50 -0.95 12.92 6.25
N VAL A 51 0.24 12.44 5.87
CA VAL A 51 0.45 11.06 5.43
C VAL A 51 1.62 10.46 6.18
N THR A 52 1.41 9.27 6.72
CA THR A 52 2.46 8.51 7.41
C THR A 52 2.63 7.15 6.74
N PHE A 53 3.88 6.75 6.52
CA PHE A 53 4.19 5.40 6.05
C PHE A 53 5.05 4.70 7.09
N ASP A 54 4.57 3.58 7.62
CA ASP A 54 5.25 2.79 8.64
C ASP A 54 5.39 1.33 8.21
N TRP A 55 6.56 0.76 8.45
CA TRP A 55 6.75 -0.68 8.32
C TRP A 55 6.08 -1.40 9.49
N VAL A 56 5.19 -2.34 9.17
CA VAL A 56 4.44 -3.12 10.17
C VAL A 56 4.68 -4.62 10.00
N LEU A 57 4.25 -5.41 11.00
CA LEU A 57 4.34 -6.87 11.02
C LEU A 57 5.75 -7.39 10.69
N GLY A 58 6.78 -6.84 11.36
CA GLY A 58 8.16 -7.25 11.15
C GLY A 58 8.71 -6.87 9.76
N ARG A 59 8.25 -5.75 9.19
CA ARG A 59 8.54 -5.25 7.84
C ARG A 59 7.94 -6.10 6.71
N ALA A 60 6.93 -6.92 7.00
CA ALA A 60 6.22 -7.65 5.95
C ALA A 60 5.33 -6.74 5.10
N TYR A 61 4.87 -5.61 5.66
CA TYR A 61 4.01 -4.64 5.00
C TYR A 61 4.48 -3.23 5.27
N LEU A 62 4.35 -2.35 4.26
CA LEU A 62 4.36 -0.92 4.48
C LEU A 62 2.91 -0.45 4.60
N GLN A 63 2.55 0.14 5.74
CA GLN A 63 1.25 0.74 5.98
C GLN A 63 1.31 2.23 5.70
N MET A 64 0.39 2.75 4.90
CA MET A 64 0.13 4.18 4.79
C MET A 64 -1.10 4.53 5.61
N HIS A 65 -1.04 5.62 6.35
CA HIS A 65 -2.20 6.29 6.95
C HIS A 65 -2.26 7.72 6.41
N GLU A 66 -3.33 8.03 5.72
CA GLU A 66 -3.58 9.33 5.12
C GLU A 66 -4.79 9.98 5.78
N VAL A 67 -4.66 11.24 6.19
CA VAL A 67 -5.72 12.00 6.89
C VAL A 67 -5.81 13.38 6.28
N SER A 68 -6.97 13.73 5.75
CA SER A 68 -7.28 15.09 5.29
C SER A 68 -7.26 16.08 6.46
N ARG A 69 -6.71 17.26 6.22
CA ARG A 69 -6.84 18.38 7.17
C ARG A 69 -8.21 19.03 7.12
N GLU A 70 -8.94 18.83 6.03
CA GLU A 70 -10.33 19.22 5.93
C GLU A 70 -11.21 18.37 6.84
N ARG A 71 -12.28 18.97 7.36
CA ARG A 71 -13.21 18.30 8.27
C ARG A 71 -14.60 18.20 7.64
N ALA A 72 -15.22 17.04 7.84
CA ALA A 72 -16.63 16.86 7.56
C ALA A 72 -17.50 17.61 8.60
N GLU A 73 -18.79 17.74 8.36
CA GLU A 73 -19.75 18.44 9.24
C GLU A 73 -19.76 17.89 10.67
N ASN A 74 -19.50 16.59 10.85
CA ASN A 74 -19.42 15.94 12.16
C ASN A 74 -18.05 16.09 12.86
N GLY A 75 -17.12 16.87 12.29
CA GLY A 75 -15.79 17.12 12.82
C GLY A 75 -14.75 16.03 12.55
N ALA A 76 -15.13 14.90 11.96
CA ALA A 76 -14.19 13.86 11.51
C ALA A 76 -13.36 14.35 10.31
N PRO A 77 -12.22 13.70 9.97
CA PRO A 77 -11.54 13.96 8.71
C PRO A 77 -12.49 13.81 7.52
N ALA A 78 -12.45 14.77 6.58
CA ALA A 78 -13.24 14.64 5.36
C ALA A 78 -12.84 13.43 4.53
N TYR A 79 -11.55 13.06 4.59
CA TYR A 79 -11.01 11.84 4.02
C TYR A 79 -10.00 11.20 4.97
N GLU A 80 -10.07 9.88 5.10
CA GLU A 80 -9.12 9.07 5.85
C GLU A 80 -8.95 7.72 5.16
N ALA A 81 -7.70 7.27 5.01
CA ALA A 81 -7.39 6.00 4.40
C ALA A 81 -6.27 5.24 5.13
N PHE A 82 -6.41 3.93 5.19
CA PHE A 82 -5.34 2.98 5.48
C PHE A 82 -5.03 2.17 4.23
N VAL A 83 -3.74 2.14 3.87
CA VAL A 83 -3.30 1.38 2.70
C VAL A 83 -2.17 0.44 3.10
N LEU A 84 -2.22 -0.79 2.63
CA LEU A 84 -1.19 -1.79 2.87
C LEU A 84 -0.51 -2.15 1.55
N PHE A 85 0.80 -2.00 1.53
CA PHE A 85 1.65 -2.44 0.43
C PHE A 85 2.43 -3.68 0.85
N ALA A 86 2.46 -4.69 -0.02
CA ALA A 86 3.23 -5.91 0.20
C ALA A 86 3.82 -6.41 -1.11
N ARG A 87 4.97 -7.10 -1.01
CA ARG A 87 5.54 -7.81 -2.15
C ARG A 87 5.04 -9.25 -2.16
N ASP A 88 4.47 -9.69 -3.28
CA ASP A 88 4.14 -11.09 -3.50
C ASP A 88 5.45 -11.89 -3.69
N PRO A 89 5.77 -12.86 -2.81
CA PRO A 89 7.02 -13.60 -2.90
C PRO A 89 7.07 -14.55 -4.11
N ARG A 90 5.92 -14.88 -4.72
CA ARG A 90 5.84 -15.80 -5.85
C ARG A 90 6.06 -15.07 -7.18
N SER A 91 5.34 -13.99 -7.40
CA SER A 91 5.43 -13.20 -8.65
C SER A 91 6.52 -12.12 -8.58
N GLY A 92 6.88 -11.67 -7.39
CA GLY A 92 7.74 -10.51 -7.18
C GLY A 92 7.04 -9.17 -7.38
N GLU A 93 5.75 -9.18 -7.73
CA GLU A 93 4.92 -8.00 -7.85
C GLU A 93 4.57 -7.43 -6.48
N TYR A 94 4.17 -6.17 -6.48
CA TYR A 94 3.62 -5.52 -5.30
C TYR A 94 2.11 -5.51 -5.37
N ALA A 95 1.47 -5.78 -4.22
CA ALA A 95 0.05 -5.62 -3.99
C ALA A 95 -0.20 -4.36 -3.18
N CYS A 96 -1.30 -3.67 -3.47
CA CYS A 96 -1.77 -2.50 -2.74
C CYS A 96 -3.25 -2.70 -2.39
N LEU A 97 -3.54 -2.83 -1.09
CA LEU A 97 -4.90 -2.88 -0.56
C LEU A 97 -5.25 -1.51 -0.01
N TRP A 98 -6.32 -0.90 -0.54
CA TRP A 98 -6.78 0.44 -0.18
C TRP A 98 -8.08 0.37 0.60
N LEU A 99 -8.09 0.94 1.81
CA LEU A 99 -9.22 1.03 2.71
C LEU A 99 -9.45 2.51 3.03
N ASP A 100 -10.62 3.05 2.75
CA ASP A 100 -10.93 4.44 3.08
C ASP A 100 -12.35 4.63 3.60
N ASN A 101 -12.64 5.82 4.08
CA ASN A 101 -13.94 6.16 4.66
C ASN A 101 -15.01 6.52 3.60
N THR A 102 -14.72 6.36 2.31
CA THR A 102 -15.71 6.61 1.23
C THR A 102 -16.50 5.36 0.85
N GLY A 103 -16.05 4.17 1.26
CA GLY A 103 -16.77 2.93 0.99
C GLY A 103 -16.04 1.69 1.52
N VAL A 104 -16.69 0.53 1.40
CA VAL A 104 -16.20 -0.77 1.89
C VAL A 104 -15.92 -1.79 0.79
N SER A 105 -15.61 -1.34 -0.43
CA SER A 105 -15.40 -2.20 -1.60
C SER A 105 -14.02 -2.85 -1.66
N ALA A 106 -13.11 -2.53 -0.73
CA ALA A 106 -11.72 -2.98 -0.75
C ALA A 106 -11.53 -4.49 -0.59
N PHE A 107 -12.50 -5.21 -0.04
CA PHE A 107 -12.44 -6.66 0.15
C PHE A 107 -12.84 -7.47 -1.09
N GLU A 108 -13.34 -6.81 -2.13
CA GLU A 108 -13.59 -7.45 -3.41
C GLU A 108 -12.26 -7.75 -4.13
N PRO A 109 -12.16 -8.80 -4.95
CA PRO A 109 -10.92 -9.15 -5.66
C PRO A 109 -10.30 -7.99 -6.45
N GLN A 110 -11.14 -7.14 -7.04
CA GLN A 110 -10.74 -5.92 -7.75
C GLN A 110 -10.29 -4.79 -6.83
N GLY A 111 -10.46 -4.90 -5.51
CA GLY A 111 -9.98 -3.92 -4.52
C GLY A 111 -8.46 -3.95 -4.29
N ILE A 112 -7.74 -4.90 -4.92
CA ILE A 112 -6.29 -5.04 -4.78
C ILE A 112 -5.60 -4.58 -6.06
N GLY A 113 -4.86 -3.48 -5.96
CA GLY A 113 -3.97 -3.02 -7.02
C GLY A 113 -2.72 -3.89 -7.13
N ARG A 114 -2.23 -4.06 -8.36
CA ARG A 114 -0.99 -4.78 -8.66
C ARG A 114 -0.01 -3.87 -9.37
N GLY A 115 1.27 -4.04 -9.08
CA GLY A 115 2.30 -3.23 -9.70
C GLY A 115 3.70 -3.77 -9.53
N SER A 116 4.63 -3.15 -10.23
CA SER A 116 6.05 -3.49 -10.17
C SER A 116 6.88 -2.21 -10.11
N VAL A 117 7.94 -2.23 -9.32
CA VAL A 117 8.87 -1.09 -9.24
C VAL A 117 9.62 -0.94 -10.57
N ALA A 118 9.68 0.26 -11.08
CA ALA A 118 10.41 0.64 -12.28
C ALA A 118 11.30 1.88 -11.98
N GLY A 119 12.56 1.64 -11.61
CA GLY A 119 13.49 2.69 -11.17
C GLY A 119 12.98 3.41 -9.91
N ASP A 120 12.71 4.70 -10.03
CA ASP A 120 12.15 5.51 -8.94
C ASP A 120 10.62 5.58 -8.97
N SER A 121 9.96 4.76 -9.79
CA SER A 121 8.51 4.74 -9.96
C SER A 121 7.89 3.47 -9.43
N VAL A 122 6.73 3.60 -8.79
CA VAL A 122 5.91 2.50 -8.28
C VAL A 122 4.50 2.64 -8.83
N PRO A 123 4.24 2.12 -10.04
CA PRO A 123 2.91 2.10 -10.61
C PRO A 123 2.09 0.94 -10.01
N PHE A 124 0.84 1.23 -9.69
CA PHE A 124 -0.19 0.25 -9.35
C PHE A 124 -1.37 0.39 -10.31
N LEU A 125 -2.01 -0.74 -10.59
CA LEU A 125 -3.16 -0.82 -11.46
C LEU A 125 -4.26 -1.64 -10.78
N TRP A 126 -5.46 -1.06 -10.71
CA TRP A 126 -6.71 -1.74 -10.33
C TRP A 126 -7.54 -1.98 -11.57
N HIS A 127 -7.97 -3.20 -11.77
CA HIS A 127 -8.92 -3.56 -12.82
C HIS A 127 -10.30 -3.73 -12.21
N TYR A 128 -11.19 -2.78 -12.40
CA TYR A 128 -12.56 -2.84 -11.88
C TYR A 128 -13.49 -3.64 -12.78
N THR A 129 -13.34 -3.46 -14.10
CA THR A 129 -14.09 -4.19 -15.13
C THR A 129 -13.17 -4.45 -16.32
N ALA A 130 -13.70 -5.09 -17.37
CA ALA A 130 -12.95 -5.28 -18.62
C ALA A 130 -12.56 -3.95 -19.31
N THR A 131 -13.27 -2.85 -19.02
CA THR A 131 -13.06 -1.56 -19.69
C THR A 131 -12.75 -0.41 -18.73
N THR A 132 -12.73 -0.65 -17.42
CA THR A 132 -12.43 0.38 -16.42
C THR A 132 -11.30 -0.04 -15.51
N SER A 133 -10.36 0.86 -15.33
CA SER A 133 -9.22 0.67 -14.44
C SER A 133 -8.83 1.97 -13.74
N PHE A 134 -8.04 1.84 -12.68
CA PHE A 134 -7.46 2.96 -11.94
C PHE A 134 -5.96 2.79 -11.89
N HIS A 135 -5.26 3.82 -12.31
CA HIS A 135 -3.81 3.89 -12.30
C HIS A 135 -3.37 4.78 -11.15
N ASN A 136 -2.43 4.31 -10.35
CA ASN A 136 -1.90 5.01 -9.19
C ASN A 136 -0.37 4.87 -9.20
N THR A 137 0.34 5.96 -9.38
CA THR A 137 1.78 5.93 -9.57
C THR A 137 2.49 6.90 -8.64
N PHE A 138 3.37 6.38 -7.80
CA PHE A 138 4.33 7.16 -7.02
C PHE A 138 5.63 7.29 -7.82
N VAL A 139 6.15 8.49 -7.96
CA VAL A 139 7.43 8.78 -8.63
C VAL A 139 8.31 9.57 -7.68
N TYR A 140 9.46 9.01 -7.30
CA TYR A 140 10.41 9.69 -6.43
C TYR A 140 11.24 10.70 -7.20
N ASP A 141 11.22 11.94 -6.75
CA ASP A 141 12.11 12.99 -7.23
C ASP A 141 13.35 13.08 -6.33
N ARG A 142 14.49 12.64 -6.86
CA ARG A 142 15.76 12.63 -6.14
C ARG A 142 16.29 14.03 -5.86
N ALA A 143 16.01 15.00 -6.74
CA ALA A 143 16.52 16.36 -6.62
C ALA A 143 15.88 17.10 -5.44
N THR A 144 14.61 16.85 -5.19
CA THR A 144 13.82 17.50 -4.12
C THR A 144 13.56 16.59 -2.94
N SER A 145 13.93 15.30 -3.01
CA SER A 145 13.61 14.27 -2.01
C SER A 145 12.12 14.23 -1.69
N SER A 146 11.29 14.39 -2.71
CA SER A 146 9.83 14.37 -2.65
C SER A 146 9.24 13.28 -3.53
N TRP A 147 7.95 13.03 -3.40
CA TRP A 147 7.22 12.11 -4.26
C TRP A 147 6.17 12.85 -5.04
N GLN A 148 6.14 12.64 -6.35
CA GLN A 148 5.00 12.96 -7.18
C GLN A 148 4.05 11.77 -7.15
N TRP A 149 2.78 12.02 -6.91
CA TRP A 149 1.78 10.96 -6.85
C TRP A 149 0.65 11.27 -7.83
N HIS A 150 0.55 10.43 -8.84
CA HIS A 150 -0.38 10.59 -9.96
C HIS A 150 -1.44 9.48 -9.89
N MET A 151 -2.70 9.88 -9.97
CA MET A 151 -3.82 8.95 -10.04
C MET A 151 -4.68 9.30 -11.26
N ASP A 152 -5.07 8.27 -12.01
CA ASP A 152 -5.89 8.43 -13.22
C ASP A 152 -6.98 7.36 -13.26
N ASN A 153 -8.20 7.79 -13.58
CA ASN A 153 -9.26 6.90 -14.03
C ASN A 153 -9.05 6.57 -15.50
N ASP A 154 -9.23 5.31 -15.88
CA ASP A 154 -9.24 4.87 -17.28
C ASP A 154 -10.59 4.22 -17.58
N SER A 155 -11.26 4.70 -18.63
CA SER A 155 -12.49 4.12 -19.13
C SER A 155 -12.38 3.93 -20.64
N ALA A 156 -12.41 2.68 -21.07
CA ALA A 156 -12.29 2.27 -22.47
C ALA A 156 -11.01 2.84 -23.15
N GLY A 157 -9.88 2.90 -22.44
CA GLY A 157 -8.59 3.40 -22.92
C GLY A 157 -8.46 4.93 -22.89
N VAL A 158 -9.46 5.64 -22.34
CA VAL A 158 -9.39 7.09 -22.15
C VAL A 158 -9.02 7.42 -20.71
N ARG A 159 -7.79 7.85 -20.49
CA ARG A 159 -7.29 8.28 -19.18
C ARG A 159 -7.70 9.71 -18.86
N ARG A 160 -8.18 9.90 -17.64
CA ARG A 160 -8.53 11.21 -17.09
C ARG A 160 -7.89 11.38 -15.72
N PRO A 161 -7.19 12.49 -15.45
CA PRO A 161 -6.60 12.77 -14.16
C PRO A 161 -7.65 12.75 -13.04
N PHE A 162 -7.39 11.97 -11.99
CA PHE A 162 -8.14 11.98 -10.74
C PHE A 162 -7.41 12.80 -9.68
N ALA A 163 -6.08 12.56 -9.53
CA ALA A 163 -5.24 13.32 -8.60
C ALA A 163 -3.86 13.61 -9.17
N ARG A 164 -3.33 14.78 -8.79
CA ARG A 164 -1.95 15.21 -9.01
C ARG A 164 -1.47 15.88 -7.74
N VAL A 165 -0.71 15.14 -6.94
CA VAL A 165 -0.28 15.59 -5.63
C VAL A 165 1.21 15.33 -5.42
N THR A 166 1.80 16.09 -4.50
CA THR A 166 3.20 15.96 -4.10
C THR A 166 3.26 15.64 -2.60
N LEU A 167 4.07 14.66 -2.23
CA LEU A 167 4.42 14.38 -0.84
C LEU A 167 5.77 15.06 -0.54
N THR A 168 5.79 15.96 0.42
CA THR A 168 7.01 16.56 0.96
C THR A 168 7.24 16.11 2.38
N ARG A 169 8.48 15.89 2.79
CA ARG A 169 8.82 15.50 4.17
C ARG A 169 8.31 16.54 5.16
N ARG A 170 7.82 16.05 6.29
CA ARG A 170 7.40 16.87 7.42
C ARG A 170 8.56 17.08 8.38
#